data_137800f35db7260870ab5bfd00f0ba52
#
_entry.id   137800f35db7260870ab5bfd00f0ba52
#
_cell.length_a   1.000
_cell.length_b   1.000
_cell.length_c   1.000
_cell.angle_alpha   90.00
_cell.angle_beta   90.00
_cell.angle_gamma   90.00
#
_symmetry.space_group_name_H-M   'P 1'
#
loop_
_entity.id
_entity.type
_entity.pdbx_description
1 polymer ?
#
loop_
_entity_poly.entity_id
_entity_poly.type
_entity_poly.pdbx_seq_one_letter_code
_entity_poly.pdbx_strand_id
1 'polypeptide(L)' 'MFKILVVEDDKELNRTVCSFLNSSGYDATGCLNATEAYDALYENLFDLIVSDIMMLGVDG' A
#
# COMPACT_ATOMS: atom_id res chain seq x y z
N MET A 1 13.52 1.96 -9.20
CA MET A 1 12.16 1.54 -9.49
C MET A 1 11.17 2.34 -8.67
N PHE A 2 10.06 2.71 -9.25
CA PHE A 2 9.06 3.50 -8.53
C PHE A 2 8.36 2.61 -7.51
N LYS A 3 8.47 2.95 -6.23
CA LYS A 3 7.98 2.10 -5.14
C LYS A 3 6.65 2.63 -4.61
N ILE A 4 5.67 1.75 -4.54
CA ILE A 4 4.33 2.10 -4.10
C ILE A 4 3.95 1.23 -2.89
N LEU A 5 3.47 1.89 -1.84
CA LEU A 5 2.95 1.19 -0.67
C LEU A 5 1.42 1.17 -0.77
N VAL A 6 0.84 -0.02 -0.73
CA VAL A 6 -0.61 -0.19 -0.82
C VAL A 6 -1.13 -0.62 0.54
N VAL A 7 -1.99 0.19 1.13
CA VAL A 7 -2.59 -0.12 2.44
C VAL A 7 -4.06 -0.39 2.23
N GLU A 8 -4.45 -1.64 2.32
CA GLU A 8 -5.82 -2.08 2.07
C GLU A 8 -6.13 -3.29 2.94
N ASP A 9 -7.19 -3.23 3.74
CA ASP A 9 -7.52 -4.29 4.68
C ASP A 9 -8.20 -5.50 4.02
N ASP A 10 -8.76 -5.34 2.83
CA ASP A 10 -9.30 -6.46 2.07
C ASP A 10 -8.15 -7.18 1.38
N LYS A 11 -7.89 -8.42 1.79
CA LYS A 11 -6.74 -9.18 1.28
C LYS A 11 -6.81 -9.41 -0.22
N GLU A 12 -7.99 -9.71 -0.74
CA GLU A 12 -8.13 -9.96 -2.18
C GLU A 12 -7.89 -8.69 -2.99
N LEU A 13 -8.48 -7.59 -2.55
CA LEU A 13 -8.29 -6.31 -3.22
C LEU A 13 -6.83 -5.88 -3.15
N ASN A 14 -6.23 -6.04 -1.98
CA ASN A 14 -4.82 -5.74 -1.78
C ASN A 14 -3.97 -6.49 -2.79
N ARG A 15 -4.18 -7.79 -2.90
CA ARG A 15 -3.43 -8.63 -3.84
C ARG A 15 -3.65 -8.20 -5.28
N THR A 16 -4.90 -7.91 -5.64
CA THR A 16 -5.24 -7.50 -7.00
C THR A 16 -4.56 -6.20 -7.37
N VAL A 17 -4.60 -5.23 -6.48
CA VAL A 17 -3.98 -3.93 -6.74
C VAL A 17 -2.46 -4.07 -6.86
N CYS A 18 -1.85 -4.81 -5.95
CA CYS A 18 -0.40 -5.02 -5.99
C CYS A 18 0.02 -5.76 -7.26
N SER A 19 -0.74 -6.78 -7.65
CA SER A 19 -0.46 -7.52 -8.86
C SER A 19 -0.51 -6.61 -10.09
N PHE A 20 -1.55 -5.79 -10.15
CA PHE A 20 -1.70 -4.85 -11.26
C PHE A 20 -0.52 -3.88 -11.33
N LEU A 21 -0.15 -3.32 -10.19
CA LEU A 21 0.94 -2.36 -10.15
C LEU A 21 2.27 -3.00 -10.50
N ASN A 22 2.52 -4.19 -9.99
CA ASN A 22 3.76 -4.91 -10.32
C ASN A 22 3.83 -5.25 -11.80
N SER A 23 2.70 -5.64 -12.39
CA SER A 23 2.62 -5.92 -13.82
C SER A 23 2.84 -4.68 -14.66
N SER A 24 2.56 -3.50 -14.11
CA SER A 24 2.73 -2.24 -14.80
C SER A 24 4.15 -1.66 -14.67
N GLY A 25 5.04 -2.38 -14.01
CA GLY A 25 6.43 -1.97 -13.90
C GLY A 25 6.78 -1.24 -12.61
N TYR A 26 5.85 -1.19 -11.66
CA TYR A 26 6.12 -0.59 -10.35
C TYR A 26 6.53 -1.66 -9.35
N ASP A 27 7.09 -1.21 -8.22
CA ASP A 27 7.43 -2.11 -7.12
C ASP A 27 6.39 -1.87 -6.02
N ALA A 28 5.34 -2.68 -5.99
CA ALA A 28 4.24 -2.51 -5.04
C ALA A 28 4.39 -3.42 -3.83
N THR A 29 4.24 -2.85 -2.65
CA THR A 29 4.26 -3.59 -1.39
C THR A 29 2.89 -3.45 -0.75
N GLY A 30 2.26 -4.56 -0.38
CA GLY A 30 0.94 -4.56 0.21
C GLY A 30 0.98 -4.66 1.72
N CYS A 31 0.18 -3.84 2.38
CA CYS A 31 -0.01 -3.88 3.83
C CYS A 31 -1.49 -3.95 4.12
N LEU A 32 -1.86 -4.65 5.19
CA LEU A 32 -3.27 -4.87 5.51
C LEU A 32 -3.81 -3.88 6.53
N ASN A 33 -2.94 -3.14 7.19
CA ASN A 33 -3.35 -2.19 8.20
C ASN A 33 -2.26 -1.13 8.39
N ALA A 34 -2.57 -0.13 9.22
CA ALA A 34 -1.65 0.99 9.44
C ALA A 34 -0.35 0.56 10.13
N THR A 35 -0.43 -0.42 11.01
CA THR A 35 0.75 -0.90 11.72
C THR A 35 1.76 -1.47 10.74
N GLU A 36 1.28 -2.32 9.82
CA GLU A 36 2.16 -2.88 8.79
C GLU A 36 2.73 -1.79 7.89
N ALA A 37 1.90 -0.78 7.58
CA ALA A 37 2.34 0.32 6.74
C ALA A 37 3.46 1.12 7.41
N TYR A 38 3.33 1.40 8.69
CA TYR A 38 4.37 2.12 9.43
C TYR A 38 5.66 1.32 9.48
N ASP A 39 5.57 0.00 9.70
CA ASP A 39 6.75 -0.85 9.69
C ASP A 39 7.45 -0.81 8.33
N ALA A 40 6.66 -0.87 7.25
CA ALA A 40 7.22 -0.82 5.91
C ALA A 40 7.90 0.53 5.64
N LEU A 41 7.26 1.62 6.06
CA LEU A 41 7.81 2.96 5.89
C LEU A 41 9.08 3.17 6.71
N TYR A 42 9.17 2.51 7.84
CA TYR A 42 10.35 2.59 8.68
C TYR A 42 11.56 1.95 8.01
N GLU A 43 11.34 0.86 7.29
CA GLU A 43 12.43 0.09 6.69
C GLU A 43 12.75 0.48 5.26
N ASN A 44 11.82 1.14 4.57
CA ASN A 44 11.97 1.43 3.15
C ASN A 44 11.44 2.82 2.82
N LEU A 45 11.95 3.36 1.71
CA LEU A 45 11.43 4.60 1.16
C LEU A 45 10.44 4.26 0.05
N PHE A 46 9.31 4.95 0.05
CA PHE A 46 8.29 4.77 -0.98
C PHE A 46 8.04 6.08 -1.70
N ASP A 47 7.68 5.98 -2.98
CA ASP A 47 7.39 7.15 -3.80
C ASP A 47 5.93 7.56 -3.72
N LEU A 48 5.05 6.59 -3.42
CA LEU A 48 3.61 6.84 -3.36
C LEU A 48 2.97 5.89 -2.36
N ILE A 49 1.93 6.38 -1.67
CA ILE A 49 1.14 5.57 -0.75
C ILE A 49 -0.31 5.60 -1.24
N VAL A 50 -0.88 4.42 -1.43
CA VAL A 50 -2.28 4.26 -1.82
C VAL A 50 -3.01 3.65 -0.64
N SER A 51 -4.01 4.34 -0.09
CA SER A 51 -4.69 3.86 1.11
C SER A 51 -6.14 4.29 1.19
N ASP A 52 -7.04 3.33 1.25
CA ASP A 52 -8.45 3.58 1.56
C ASP A 52 -8.65 3.78 3.05
N ILE A 53 -7.86 3.06 3.84
CA ILE A 53 -7.97 3.13 5.30
C ILE A 53 -7.76 4.56 5.79
N MET A 54 -6.77 5.23 5.22
CA MET A 54 -6.44 6.59 5.62
C MET A 54 -7.57 7.56 5.32
N MET A 55 -8.28 7.33 4.24
CA MET A 55 -9.39 8.20 3.87
C MET A 55 -10.51 8.13 4.90
N LEU A 56 -10.77 6.96 5.41
CA LEU A 56 -11.78 6.79 6.45
C LEU A 56 -11.35 7.50 7.73
N GLY A 57 -10.09 7.44 8.05
CA GLY A 57 -9.57 8.11 9.23
C GLY A 57 -9.64 9.61 9.12
N VAL A 58 -9.41 10.13 7.95
CA VAL A 58 -9.41 11.58 7.72
C VAL A 58 -10.79 12.16 7.88
N ASP A 59 -11.80 11.43 7.47
CA ASP A 59 -13.17 11.88 7.56
C ASP A 59 -13.71 11.90 8.99
N GLY A 60 -13.06 11.18 9.85
CA GLY A 60 -13.49 11.07 11.25
C GLY A 60 -13.23 12.29 12.10
#